data_ea8a833e0bbefa99a976d332ca18ccd0
#
_entry.id   ea8a833e0bbefa99a976d332ca18ccd0
#
_cell.length_a   1.000
_cell.length_b   1.000
_cell.length_c   1.000
_cell.angle_alpha   90.00
_cell.angle_beta   90.00
_cell.angle_gamma   90.00
#
_symmetry.space_group_name_H-M   'P 1'
#
loop_
_entity.id
_entity.type
_entity.pdbx_description
1 polymer ?
#
loop_
_entity_poly.entity_id
_entity_poly.type
_entity_poly.pdbx_seq_one_letter_code
_entity_poly.pdbx_strand_id
1 'polypeptide(L)'
;RNGELSEGSPVDIPPAEAVAEVAGVRLAGAASAHGELKSGAPNLALLAVRLPRFTARPTDAKDVRLFDGRNLALDLTGDGRLQELRKGVRAHLSFSEATIPDLSAYNRYLGSKQVRLLRGTGLLSGDATLDTDGRVGHGTARLQGRGTSARVAGLDMGGDVDVNATLRRGDFNQRHFDLSGTTVELRNVQVAGTERSTAWKGRATFRRGRIDAQSPFQVDATTDLALSDARPLLALFAERTDYPRWTLSLLDSGQVDAQARLRWRPGHLVIDGLQAENDRLSVRARLDLLEQRKRGDLYLRWGLLGAGIELDGDQRQWHLAKAREWFDERPSLLPTGTGGSSD
;
A
#
# COMPACT_ATOMS: atom_id res chain seq x y z
N ARG A 1 12.47 10.37 -47.18
CA ARG A 1 11.95 11.51 -47.95
C ARG A 1 10.91 12.17 -47.08
N ASN A 2 11.05 13.46 -46.83
CA ASN A 2 10.15 14.28 -45.97
C ASN A 2 10.03 13.89 -44.49
N GLY A 3 10.99 13.18 -43.89
CA GLY A 3 10.96 12.80 -42.47
C GLY A 3 9.95 11.71 -42.10
N GLU A 4 9.37 11.05 -43.08
CA GLU A 4 8.54 9.86 -42.86
C GLU A 4 9.44 8.62 -42.81
N LEU A 5 9.26 7.84 -41.76
CA LEU A 5 9.88 6.51 -41.67
C LEU A 5 9.21 5.62 -42.71
N SER A 6 10.01 4.95 -43.57
CA SER A 6 9.48 3.95 -44.48
C SER A 6 9.18 2.66 -43.71
N GLU A 7 8.18 1.94 -44.20
CA GLU A 7 7.79 0.62 -43.71
C GLU A 7 9.01 -0.31 -43.61
N GLY A 8 9.08 -1.08 -42.50
CA GLY A 8 10.15 -2.04 -42.25
C GLY A 8 11.50 -1.44 -41.89
N SER A 9 11.58 -0.10 -41.66
CA SER A 9 12.83 0.51 -41.21
C SER A 9 13.08 0.21 -39.72
N PRO A 10 14.04 -0.66 -39.36
CA PRO A 10 14.42 -0.85 -37.97
C PRO A 10 15.23 0.37 -37.48
N VAL A 11 15.01 0.76 -36.25
CA VAL A 11 15.85 1.73 -35.53
C VAL A 11 16.46 1.03 -34.33
N ASP A 12 17.75 0.82 -34.36
CA ASP A 12 18.48 0.20 -33.25
C ASP A 12 19.31 1.25 -32.52
N ILE A 13 19.08 1.38 -31.24
CA ILE A 13 19.88 2.21 -30.35
C ILE A 13 20.70 1.26 -29.46
N PRO A 14 22.02 1.25 -29.61
CA PRO A 14 22.91 0.41 -28.81
C PRO A 14 22.82 0.84 -27.33
N PRO A 15 23.29 -0.02 -26.39
CA PRO A 15 23.27 0.31 -24.97
C PRO A 15 23.97 1.66 -24.68
N ALA A 16 23.26 2.57 -24.08
CA ALA A 16 23.70 3.89 -23.66
C ALA A 16 23.16 4.22 -22.28
N GLU A 17 23.88 5.05 -21.53
CA GLU A 17 23.38 5.54 -20.24
C GLU A 17 22.08 6.32 -20.44
N ALA A 18 21.04 5.87 -19.74
CA ALA A 18 19.72 6.45 -19.77
C ALA A 18 19.27 6.83 -18.36
N VAL A 19 18.60 7.97 -18.29
CA VAL A 19 17.99 8.48 -17.06
C VAL A 19 16.56 8.89 -17.38
N ALA A 20 15.61 8.40 -16.57
CA ALA A 20 14.22 8.82 -16.62
C ALA A 20 13.76 9.26 -15.23
N GLU A 21 12.95 10.31 -15.16
CA GLU A 21 12.34 10.79 -13.92
C GLU A 21 10.83 10.66 -14.01
N VAL A 22 10.27 9.85 -13.11
CA VAL A 22 8.83 9.58 -13.06
C VAL A 22 8.36 9.68 -11.60
N ALA A 23 7.37 10.52 -11.36
CA ALA A 23 6.73 10.68 -10.04
C ALA A 23 7.71 10.91 -8.87
N GLY A 24 8.78 11.71 -9.10
CA GLY A 24 9.79 12.01 -8.09
C GLY A 24 10.82 10.89 -7.86
N VAL A 25 10.82 9.88 -8.72
CA VAL A 25 11.81 8.80 -8.74
C VAL A 25 12.65 8.90 -10.00
N ARG A 26 13.97 8.87 -9.85
CA ARG A 26 14.95 8.81 -10.90
C ARG A 26 15.35 7.36 -11.13
N LEU A 27 15.08 6.87 -12.33
CA LEU A 27 15.53 5.58 -12.83
C LEU A 27 16.79 5.82 -13.67
N ALA A 28 17.85 5.03 -13.46
CA ALA A 28 19.08 5.14 -14.22
C ALA A 28 19.64 3.76 -14.54
N GLY A 29 20.21 3.60 -15.74
CA GLY A 29 20.85 2.37 -16.20
C GLY A 29 21.25 2.44 -17.66
N ALA A 30 22.00 1.45 -18.14
CA ALA A 30 22.29 1.31 -19.56
C ALA A 30 21.05 0.76 -20.28
N ALA A 31 20.47 1.56 -21.15
CA ALA A 31 19.29 1.22 -21.94
C ALA A 31 19.67 0.95 -23.39
N SER A 32 19.08 -0.07 -23.98
CA SER A 32 19.04 -0.27 -25.43
C SER A 32 17.62 -0.11 -25.93
N ALA A 33 17.44 0.32 -27.16
CA ALA A 33 16.10 0.40 -27.75
C ALA A 33 16.10 -0.18 -29.17
N HIS A 34 15.01 -0.87 -29.47
CA HIS A 34 14.72 -1.39 -30.81
C HIS A 34 13.36 -0.86 -31.25
N GLY A 35 13.33 -0.22 -32.40
CA GLY A 35 12.11 0.33 -32.98
C GLY A 35 11.84 -0.29 -34.35
N GLU A 36 10.57 -0.54 -34.65
CA GLU A 36 10.10 -1.05 -35.95
C GLU A 36 8.79 -0.38 -36.32
N LEU A 37 8.65 -0.01 -37.59
CA LEU A 37 7.39 0.42 -38.16
C LEU A 37 6.78 -0.77 -38.92
N LYS A 38 5.66 -1.30 -38.42
CA LYS A 38 4.90 -2.37 -39.08
C LYS A 38 3.79 -1.76 -39.91
N SER A 39 3.69 -2.15 -41.17
CA SER A 39 2.55 -1.78 -41.96
C SER A 39 1.33 -2.65 -41.64
N GLY A 40 0.21 -1.99 -41.67
CA GLY A 40 -1.11 -2.55 -41.43
C GLY A 40 -2.10 -1.38 -41.42
N ALA A 41 -3.37 -1.64 -41.36
CA ALA A 41 -4.35 -0.57 -41.18
C ALA A 41 -4.89 -0.64 -39.72
N PRO A 42 -4.46 0.25 -38.83
CA PRO A 42 -3.52 1.37 -38.96
C PRO A 42 -2.03 0.94 -38.90
N ASN A 43 -1.13 1.78 -39.45
CA ASN A 43 0.33 1.61 -39.29
C ASN A 43 0.69 1.61 -37.81
N LEU A 44 1.47 0.64 -37.38
CA LEU A 44 1.85 0.45 -35.99
C LEU A 44 3.34 0.74 -35.79
N ALA A 45 3.67 1.77 -35.01
CA ALA A 45 5.01 2.00 -34.56
C ALA A 45 5.26 1.26 -33.23
N LEU A 46 6.33 0.46 -33.19
CA LEU A 46 6.77 -0.26 -32.00
C LEU A 46 8.11 0.28 -31.56
N LEU A 47 8.27 0.51 -30.28
CA LEU A 47 9.58 0.83 -29.66
C LEU A 47 9.73 0.02 -28.38
N ALA A 48 10.71 -0.88 -28.38
CA ALA A 48 11.06 -1.69 -27.23
C ALA A 48 12.32 -1.15 -26.58
N VAL A 49 12.21 -0.71 -25.33
CA VAL A 49 13.33 -0.25 -24.50
C VAL A 49 13.65 -1.30 -23.46
N ARG A 50 14.93 -1.65 -23.31
CA ARG A 50 15.41 -2.67 -22.37
C ARG A 50 16.51 -2.14 -21.50
N LEU A 51 16.36 -2.29 -20.18
CA LEU A 51 17.39 -2.01 -19.18
C LEU A 51 17.72 -3.32 -18.45
N PRO A 52 18.83 -4.00 -18.81
CA PRO A 52 19.25 -5.22 -18.13
C PRO A 52 19.50 -5.02 -16.64
N ARG A 53 19.97 -3.83 -16.27
CA ARG A 53 20.14 -3.37 -14.87
C ARG A 53 19.72 -1.92 -14.76
N PHE A 54 19.05 -1.59 -13.66
CA PHE A 54 18.66 -0.22 -13.39
C PHE A 54 18.64 0.06 -11.88
N THR A 55 18.78 1.32 -11.50
CA THR A 55 18.69 1.78 -10.13
C THR A 55 17.58 2.81 -10.00
N ALA A 56 16.87 2.79 -8.89
CA ALA A 56 15.84 3.76 -8.55
C ALA A 56 16.24 4.58 -7.32
N ARG A 57 16.18 5.89 -7.44
CA ARG A 57 16.52 6.85 -6.37
C ARG A 57 15.50 7.96 -6.33
N PRO A 58 15.24 8.59 -5.16
CA PRO A 58 14.47 9.82 -5.14
C PRO A 58 15.18 10.95 -5.91
N THR A 59 14.43 11.82 -6.57
CA THR A 59 15.03 12.96 -7.31
C THR A 59 15.68 13.98 -6.37
N ASP A 60 15.16 14.12 -5.15
CA ASP A 60 15.60 15.06 -4.12
C ASP A 60 16.66 14.50 -3.13
N ALA A 61 17.00 13.20 -3.24
CA ALA A 61 17.98 12.55 -2.37
C ALA A 61 18.77 11.46 -3.13
N LYS A 62 19.75 11.90 -3.89
CA LYS A 62 20.53 11.04 -4.80
C LYS A 62 21.32 9.93 -4.08
N ASP A 63 21.63 10.10 -2.80
CA ASP A 63 22.36 9.10 -1.99
C ASP A 63 21.45 7.99 -1.46
N VAL A 64 20.13 8.22 -1.45
CA VAL A 64 19.14 7.23 -1.01
C VAL A 64 18.84 6.27 -2.15
N ARG A 65 19.02 4.98 -1.92
CA ARG A 65 18.68 3.92 -2.86
C ARG A 65 17.32 3.35 -2.51
N LEU A 66 16.35 3.43 -3.43
CA LEU A 66 15.03 2.83 -3.24
C LEU A 66 15.07 1.36 -3.62
N PHE A 67 15.56 1.05 -4.82
CA PHE A 67 15.75 -0.34 -5.26
C PHE A 67 16.75 -0.42 -6.42
N ASP A 68 17.33 -1.60 -6.58
CA ASP A 68 18.16 -1.99 -7.72
C ASP A 68 17.44 -3.11 -8.47
N GLY A 69 17.18 -2.91 -9.75
CA GLY A 69 16.37 -3.83 -10.54
C GLY A 69 17.10 -4.44 -11.72
N ARG A 70 16.51 -5.51 -12.25
CA ARG A 70 16.94 -6.21 -13.46
C ARG A 70 15.77 -6.36 -14.42
N ASN A 71 16.13 -6.46 -15.71
CA ASN A 71 15.20 -6.81 -16.79
C ASN A 71 13.99 -5.87 -16.87
N LEU A 72 14.22 -4.55 -16.78
CA LEU A 72 13.15 -3.60 -17.06
C LEU A 72 12.90 -3.57 -18.55
N ALA A 73 11.65 -3.82 -18.92
CA ALA A 73 11.14 -3.73 -20.27
C ALA A 73 10.09 -2.62 -20.34
N LEU A 74 10.25 -1.75 -21.33
CA LEU A 74 9.25 -0.75 -21.69
C LEU A 74 8.94 -0.92 -23.17
N ASP A 75 7.73 -1.33 -23.48
CA ASP A 75 7.24 -1.51 -24.83
C ASP A 75 6.22 -0.40 -25.14
N LEU A 76 6.54 0.40 -26.14
CA LEU A 76 5.69 1.49 -26.60
C LEU A 76 5.06 1.09 -27.95
N THR A 77 3.77 1.30 -28.06
CA THR A 77 3.01 1.07 -29.30
C THR A 77 2.16 2.30 -29.62
N GLY A 78 2.18 2.75 -30.86
CA GLY A 78 1.41 3.92 -31.28
C GLY A 78 1.10 3.90 -32.76
N ASP A 79 0.27 4.85 -33.22
CA ASP A 79 0.02 5.05 -34.64
C ASP A 79 1.32 5.44 -35.34
N GLY A 80 1.57 4.83 -36.51
CA GLY A 80 2.82 4.98 -37.27
C GLY A 80 3.10 6.37 -37.87
N ARG A 81 2.29 7.37 -37.55
CA ARG A 81 2.51 8.76 -37.95
C ARG A 81 3.32 9.48 -36.88
N LEU A 82 4.57 9.82 -37.21
CA LEU A 82 5.49 10.51 -36.30
C LEU A 82 4.92 11.82 -35.68
N GLN A 83 4.04 12.50 -36.39
CA GLN A 83 3.39 13.71 -35.88
C GLN A 83 2.31 13.42 -34.86
N GLU A 84 1.75 12.22 -34.80
CA GLU A 84 0.69 11.80 -33.89
C GLU A 84 1.19 10.86 -32.78
N LEU A 85 2.48 10.48 -32.78
CA LEU A 85 3.09 9.62 -31.74
C LEU A 85 2.93 10.18 -30.31
N ARG A 86 2.66 11.47 -30.16
CA ARG A 86 2.36 12.07 -28.85
C ARG A 86 0.91 11.86 -28.39
N LYS A 87 0.02 11.47 -29.31
CA LYS A 87 -1.40 11.33 -29.05
C LYS A 87 -1.84 9.90 -29.37
N GLY A 88 -1.54 8.95 -28.61
CA GLY A 88 -1.98 7.61 -28.93
C GLY A 88 -0.95 6.53 -28.62
N VAL A 89 0.04 6.83 -27.78
CA VAL A 89 1.04 5.82 -27.37
C VAL A 89 0.52 5.00 -26.21
N ARG A 90 0.43 3.72 -26.40
CA ARG A 90 0.26 2.76 -25.32
C ARG A 90 1.63 2.31 -24.84
N ALA A 91 1.86 2.30 -23.52
CA ALA A 91 3.08 1.84 -22.91
C ALA A 91 2.83 0.63 -22.02
N HIS A 92 3.66 -0.38 -22.12
CA HIS A 92 3.70 -1.51 -21.21
C HIS A 92 5.06 -1.54 -20.52
N LEU A 93 5.05 -1.42 -19.19
CA LEU A 93 6.23 -1.45 -18.34
C LEU A 93 6.23 -2.72 -17.50
N SER A 94 7.31 -3.48 -17.53
CA SER A 94 7.47 -4.63 -16.66
C SER A 94 8.90 -4.77 -16.15
N PHE A 95 9.03 -5.32 -14.95
CA PHE A 95 10.30 -5.76 -14.37
C PHE A 95 10.04 -6.88 -13.36
N SER A 96 10.90 -7.87 -13.33
CA SER A 96 10.68 -9.10 -12.54
C SER A 96 11.49 -9.15 -11.25
N GLU A 97 12.61 -8.46 -11.18
CA GLU A 97 13.55 -8.56 -10.08
C GLU A 97 14.12 -7.19 -9.71
N ALA A 98 13.59 -6.62 -8.64
CA ALA A 98 14.19 -5.45 -8.03
C ALA A 98 14.39 -5.71 -6.53
N THR A 99 15.61 -5.43 -6.04
CA THR A 99 15.98 -5.59 -4.63
C THR A 99 15.87 -4.25 -3.93
N ILE A 100 15.11 -4.21 -2.86
CA ILE A 100 15.05 -3.08 -1.94
C ILE A 100 16.06 -3.36 -0.82
N PRO A 101 17.16 -2.59 -0.75
CA PRO A 101 18.21 -2.83 0.24
C PRO A 101 17.78 -2.46 1.66
N ASP A 102 16.91 -1.46 1.80
CA ASP A 102 16.40 -1.00 3.09
C ASP A 102 14.98 -0.40 2.94
N LEU A 103 14.01 -1.06 3.56
CA LEU A 103 12.63 -0.58 3.59
C LEU A 103 12.47 0.73 4.37
N SER A 104 13.39 1.07 5.29
CA SER A 104 13.33 2.32 6.05
C SER A 104 13.46 3.57 5.17
N ALA A 105 14.06 3.44 3.98
CA ALA A 105 14.16 4.50 2.98
C ALA A 105 12.77 5.04 2.54
N TYR A 106 11.72 4.22 2.67
CA TYR A 106 10.35 4.60 2.30
C TYR A 106 9.63 5.44 3.36
N ASN A 107 10.21 5.65 4.54
CA ASN A 107 9.65 6.54 5.57
C ASN A 107 9.42 7.97 5.06
N ARG A 108 10.20 8.41 4.08
CA ARG A 108 10.06 9.71 3.42
C ARG A 108 8.70 9.91 2.76
N TYR A 109 8.06 8.81 2.31
CA TYR A 109 6.75 8.83 1.69
C TYR A 109 5.61 8.62 2.70
N LEU A 110 5.91 8.06 3.88
CA LEU A 110 4.90 7.83 4.92
C LEU A 110 4.52 9.12 5.64
N GLY A 111 5.47 10.05 5.81
CA GLY A 111 5.24 11.34 6.47
C GLY A 111 4.69 11.25 7.90
N SER A 112 4.76 10.06 8.54
CA SER A 112 4.13 9.78 9.83
C SER A 112 5.16 9.42 10.89
N LYS A 113 4.97 9.95 12.10
CA LYS A 113 5.72 9.50 13.29
C LYS A 113 5.07 8.26 13.93
N GLN A 114 3.78 8.06 13.67
CA GLN A 114 3.01 6.93 14.22
C GLN A 114 3.21 5.63 13.44
N VAL A 115 3.64 5.70 12.18
CA VAL A 115 3.97 4.55 11.35
C VAL A 115 5.35 4.75 10.77
N ARG A 116 6.32 3.95 11.19
CA ARG A 116 7.71 4.00 10.71
C ARG A 116 8.23 2.60 10.41
N LEU A 117 8.85 2.46 9.27
CA LEU A 117 9.66 1.29 8.94
C LEU A 117 11.03 1.46 9.59
N LEU A 118 11.47 0.52 10.39
CA LEU A 118 12.73 0.59 11.13
C LEU A 118 13.85 -0.11 10.38
N ARG A 119 13.55 -1.24 9.73
CA ARG A 119 14.49 -2.04 8.94
C ARG A 119 13.73 -3.05 8.08
N GLY A 120 14.45 -3.70 7.20
CA GLY A 120 13.97 -4.79 6.35
C GLY A 120 14.49 -4.66 4.93
N THR A 121 14.56 -5.78 4.23
CA THR A 121 14.86 -5.84 2.81
C THR A 121 13.64 -6.30 2.03
N GLY A 122 13.63 -6.09 0.73
CA GLY A 122 12.49 -6.50 -0.09
C GLY A 122 12.88 -6.91 -1.50
N LEU A 123 11.99 -7.72 -2.09
CA LEU A 123 11.98 -8.01 -3.52
C LEU A 123 10.73 -7.38 -4.11
N LEU A 124 10.90 -6.65 -5.20
CA LEU A 124 9.83 -5.95 -5.89
C LEU A 124 9.77 -6.40 -7.34
N SER A 125 8.58 -6.64 -7.84
CA SER A 125 8.30 -6.79 -9.26
C SER A 125 7.09 -5.95 -9.64
N GLY A 126 6.96 -5.62 -10.92
CA GLY A 126 5.87 -4.78 -11.39
C GLY A 126 5.56 -5.04 -12.85
N ASP A 127 4.30 -4.89 -13.19
CA ASP A 127 3.75 -4.96 -14.54
C ASP A 127 2.61 -3.96 -14.65
N ALA A 128 2.68 -3.04 -15.59
CA ALA A 128 1.66 -2.02 -15.77
C ALA A 128 1.52 -1.59 -17.23
N THR A 129 0.30 -1.34 -17.64
CA THR A 129 -0.05 -0.80 -18.96
C THR A 129 -0.60 0.60 -18.81
N LEU A 130 -0.04 1.53 -19.55
CA LEU A 130 -0.49 2.89 -19.70
C LEU A 130 -1.13 3.03 -21.09
N ASP A 131 -2.37 3.47 -21.15
CA ASP A 131 -3.07 3.69 -22.42
C ASP A 131 -2.76 5.08 -23.02
N THR A 132 -3.29 5.31 -24.20
CA THR A 132 -3.01 6.46 -25.04
C THR A 132 -3.37 7.81 -24.46
N ASP A 133 -4.24 7.83 -23.45
CA ASP A 133 -4.72 9.07 -22.81
C ASP A 133 -4.02 9.35 -21.48
N GLY A 134 -2.92 8.67 -21.19
CA GLY A 134 -2.20 8.78 -19.93
C GLY A 134 -2.91 8.11 -18.76
N ARG A 135 -3.84 7.20 -19.03
CA ARG A 135 -4.52 6.38 -18.03
C ARG A 135 -3.82 5.03 -17.93
N VAL A 136 -3.69 4.56 -16.72
CA VAL A 136 -3.24 3.19 -16.48
C VAL A 136 -4.42 2.25 -16.66
N GLY A 137 -4.40 1.43 -17.70
CA GLY A 137 -5.45 0.47 -17.95
C GLY A 137 -5.54 -0.59 -16.86
N HIS A 138 -4.38 -1.16 -16.48
CA HIS A 138 -4.24 -2.13 -15.38
C HIS A 138 -2.78 -2.24 -14.99
N GLY A 139 -2.53 -2.73 -13.79
CA GLY A 139 -1.17 -2.96 -13.32
C GLY A 139 -1.15 -3.80 -12.06
N THR A 140 -0.04 -4.47 -11.85
CA THR A 140 0.22 -5.23 -10.64
C THR A 140 1.63 -4.93 -10.15
N ALA A 141 1.80 -4.91 -8.82
CA ALA A 141 3.12 -4.87 -8.22
C ALA A 141 3.15 -5.84 -7.04
N ARG A 142 4.24 -6.55 -6.90
CA ARG A 142 4.46 -7.47 -5.80
C ARG A 142 5.69 -7.07 -5.01
N LEU A 143 5.49 -6.85 -3.71
CA LEU A 143 6.56 -6.61 -2.75
C LEU A 143 6.62 -7.79 -1.77
N GLN A 144 7.79 -8.37 -1.59
CA GLN A 144 8.08 -9.37 -0.58
C GLN A 144 9.14 -8.81 0.37
N GLY A 145 8.70 -8.34 1.53
CA GLY A 145 9.60 -7.86 2.59
C GLY A 145 9.99 -8.99 3.53
N ARG A 146 11.26 -9.04 3.89
CA ARG A 146 11.82 -10.03 4.82
C ARG A 146 12.55 -9.35 5.95
N GLY A 147 12.42 -9.93 7.15
CA GLY A 147 13.03 -9.38 8.34
C GLY A 147 12.61 -7.93 8.60
N THR A 148 11.39 -7.58 8.21
CA THR A 148 10.87 -6.22 8.36
C THR A 148 10.64 -5.91 9.83
N SER A 149 10.91 -4.69 10.20
CA SER A 149 10.54 -4.15 11.51
C SER A 149 9.89 -2.79 11.32
N ALA A 150 8.78 -2.59 11.99
CA ALA A 150 8.01 -1.36 11.93
C ALA A 150 7.57 -0.94 13.33
N ARG A 151 7.42 0.36 13.53
CA ARG A 151 6.74 0.94 14.69
C ARG A 151 5.40 1.47 14.26
N VAL A 152 4.34 1.01 14.90
CA VAL A 152 2.96 1.44 14.64
C VAL A 152 2.32 1.87 15.95
N ALA A 153 1.93 3.15 16.05
CA ALA A 153 1.32 3.71 17.25
C ALA A 153 2.13 3.46 18.56
N GLY A 154 3.46 3.46 18.46
CA GLY A 154 4.35 3.19 19.59
C GLY A 154 4.71 1.71 19.79
N LEU A 155 4.04 0.78 19.10
CA LEU A 155 4.36 -0.66 19.16
C LEU A 155 5.42 -1.04 18.12
N ASP A 156 6.48 -1.69 18.56
CA ASP A 156 7.48 -2.27 17.68
C ASP A 156 7.03 -3.67 17.26
N MET A 157 6.96 -3.88 15.95
CA MET A 157 6.57 -5.15 15.35
C MET A 157 7.64 -5.59 14.35
N GLY A 158 7.95 -6.88 14.36
CA GLY A 158 8.87 -7.48 13.38
C GLY A 158 8.23 -8.69 12.71
N GLY A 159 8.54 -8.91 11.43
CA GLY A 159 8.00 -10.05 10.67
C GLY A 159 8.29 -9.95 9.19
N ASP A 160 7.56 -10.71 8.41
CA ASP A 160 7.60 -10.67 6.95
C ASP A 160 6.32 -10.02 6.41
N VAL A 161 6.44 -9.29 5.32
CA VAL A 161 5.31 -8.65 4.65
C VAL A 161 5.30 -9.03 3.16
N ASP A 162 4.14 -9.44 2.65
CA ASP A 162 3.91 -9.64 1.23
C ASP A 162 2.76 -8.72 0.80
N VAL A 163 3.02 -7.87 -0.19
CA VAL A 163 2.02 -6.99 -0.78
C VAL A 163 1.82 -7.40 -2.23
N ASN A 164 0.58 -7.70 -2.61
CA ASN A 164 0.19 -7.82 -4.01
C ASN A 164 -0.72 -6.64 -4.32
N ALA A 165 -0.14 -5.60 -4.86
CA ALA A 165 -0.86 -4.41 -5.27
C ALA A 165 -1.51 -4.65 -6.64
N THR A 166 -2.79 -4.29 -6.75
CA THR A 166 -3.55 -4.33 -8.00
C THR A 166 -3.98 -2.91 -8.33
N LEU A 167 -3.52 -2.39 -9.44
CA LEU A 167 -4.00 -1.15 -10.00
C LEU A 167 -5.07 -1.46 -11.04
N ARG A 168 -6.34 -1.24 -10.71
CA ARG A 168 -7.47 -1.50 -11.60
C ARG A 168 -7.64 -0.42 -12.64
N ARG A 169 -7.49 0.81 -12.20
CA ARG A 169 -7.59 2.01 -13.03
C ARG A 169 -6.79 3.13 -12.40
N GLY A 170 -6.09 3.90 -13.21
CA GLY A 170 -5.37 5.08 -12.76
C GLY A 170 -5.53 6.21 -13.77
N ASP A 171 -5.54 7.43 -13.28
CA ASP A 171 -5.47 8.64 -14.06
C ASP A 171 -4.28 9.46 -13.57
N PHE A 172 -3.20 9.50 -14.36
CA PHE A 172 -1.99 10.25 -14.00
C PHE A 172 -2.20 11.77 -14.07
N ASN A 173 -3.13 12.24 -14.90
CA ASN A 173 -3.42 13.67 -15.01
C ASN A 173 -4.19 14.15 -13.78
N GLN A 174 -5.20 13.39 -13.38
CA GLN A 174 -5.99 13.65 -12.17
C GLN A 174 -5.35 13.11 -10.90
N ARG A 175 -4.31 12.26 -11.04
CA ARG A 175 -3.60 11.60 -9.94
C ARG A 175 -4.51 10.75 -9.04
N HIS A 176 -5.52 10.13 -9.64
CA HIS A 176 -6.45 9.22 -8.95
C HIS A 176 -6.17 7.78 -9.36
N PHE A 177 -6.06 6.88 -8.37
CA PHE A 177 -5.75 5.47 -8.61
C PHE A 177 -6.68 4.56 -7.80
N ASP A 178 -7.23 3.55 -8.47
CA ASP A 178 -8.04 2.49 -7.85
C ASP A 178 -7.16 1.28 -7.55
N LEU A 179 -6.99 0.99 -6.25
CA LEU A 179 -6.22 -0.14 -5.73
C LEU A 179 -7.10 -1.27 -5.21
N SER A 180 -8.36 -1.32 -5.60
CA SER A 180 -9.27 -2.38 -5.17
C SER A 180 -8.74 -3.75 -5.62
N GLY A 181 -8.75 -4.73 -4.71
CA GLY A 181 -8.16 -6.05 -4.91
C GLY A 181 -6.72 -6.18 -4.39
N THR A 182 -6.08 -5.10 -3.94
CA THR A 182 -4.77 -5.16 -3.28
C THR A 182 -4.87 -6.00 -2.02
N THR A 183 -3.87 -6.86 -1.81
CA THR A 183 -3.72 -7.66 -0.60
C THR A 183 -2.40 -7.36 0.10
N VAL A 184 -2.45 -7.33 1.43
CA VAL A 184 -1.28 -7.21 2.31
C VAL A 184 -1.30 -8.38 3.27
N GLU A 185 -0.28 -9.20 3.26
CA GLU A 185 -0.09 -10.31 4.19
C GLU A 185 1.07 -10.02 5.12
N LEU A 186 0.83 -10.21 6.41
CA LEU A 186 1.83 -10.17 7.46
C LEU A 186 2.03 -11.59 7.97
N ARG A 187 3.28 -12.04 8.04
CA ARG A 187 3.65 -13.37 8.51
C ARG A 187 4.74 -13.31 9.55
N ASN A 188 4.74 -14.30 10.45
CA ASN A 188 5.75 -14.42 11.49
C ASN A 188 5.90 -13.15 12.33
N VAL A 189 4.78 -12.41 12.55
CA VAL A 189 4.81 -11.14 13.25
C VAL A 189 5.02 -11.38 14.74
N GLN A 190 5.99 -10.67 15.29
CA GLN A 190 6.28 -10.57 16.72
C GLN A 190 6.05 -9.14 17.15
N VAL A 191 5.28 -8.93 18.19
CA VAL A 191 5.08 -7.63 18.81
C VAL A 191 6.00 -7.52 20.01
N ALA A 192 6.80 -6.48 20.08
CA ALA A 192 7.71 -6.25 21.19
C ALA A 192 6.93 -6.21 22.51
N GLY A 193 7.51 -6.87 23.52
CA GLY A 193 6.86 -6.91 24.81
C GLY A 193 5.81 -8.03 24.96
N THR A 194 5.44 -8.85 23.93
CA THR A 194 4.63 -10.07 24.12
C THR A 194 5.54 -11.28 24.38
N GLU A 195 5.18 -12.13 25.34
CA GLU A 195 5.91 -13.40 25.56
C GLU A 195 5.92 -14.21 24.26
N ARG A 196 6.94 -15.04 24.06
CA ARG A 196 7.15 -15.89 22.88
C ARG A 196 5.90 -16.73 22.59
N SER A 197 4.89 -16.14 22.02
CA SER A 197 3.73 -16.86 21.53
C SER A 197 3.89 -17.09 20.02
N THR A 198 3.15 -18.05 19.52
CA THR A 198 3.05 -18.39 18.09
C THR A 198 3.08 -17.16 17.20
N ALA A 199 3.91 -17.20 16.17
CA ALA A 199 4.06 -16.13 15.21
C ALA A 199 2.69 -15.70 14.65
N TRP A 200 2.34 -14.44 14.87
CA TRP A 200 1.06 -13.89 14.43
C TRP A 200 1.03 -13.72 12.91
N LYS A 201 -0.14 -13.93 12.33
CA LYS A 201 -0.40 -13.75 10.90
C LYS A 201 -1.62 -12.87 10.70
N GLY A 202 -1.59 -12.05 9.67
CA GLY A 202 -2.73 -11.23 9.28
C GLY A 202 -2.75 -11.01 7.78
N ARG A 203 -3.95 -10.94 7.20
CA ARG A 203 -4.17 -10.57 5.81
C ARG A 203 -5.17 -9.43 5.77
N ALA A 204 -4.87 -8.40 4.98
CA ALA A 204 -5.80 -7.34 4.63
C ALA A 204 -6.08 -7.41 3.12
N THR A 205 -7.35 -7.34 2.74
CA THR A 205 -7.78 -7.25 1.33
C THR A 205 -8.57 -5.96 1.14
N PHE A 206 -8.15 -5.14 0.22
CA PHE A 206 -8.83 -3.88 -0.10
C PHE A 206 -10.05 -4.18 -1.00
N ARG A 207 -11.24 -4.22 -0.43
CA ARG A 207 -12.49 -4.27 -1.22
C ARG A 207 -12.63 -3.05 -2.11
N ARG A 208 -12.34 -1.89 -1.54
CA ARG A 208 -12.22 -0.60 -2.21
C ARG A 208 -10.93 0.03 -1.73
N GLY A 209 -10.12 0.50 -2.66
CA GLY A 209 -8.91 1.23 -2.37
C GLY A 209 -8.76 2.36 -3.36
N ARG A 210 -8.68 3.60 -2.88
CA ARG A 210 -8.45 4.77 -3.71
C ARG A 210 -7.24 5.53 -3.20
N ILE A 211 -6.36 5.89 -4.12
CA ILE A 211 -5.32 6.88 -3.88
C ILE A 211 -5.71 8.16 -4.60
N ASP A 212 -5.70 9.25 -3.85
CA ASP A 212 -5.62 10.60 -4.38
C ASP A 212 -4.20 11.10 -4.16
N ALA A 213 -3.41 11.16 -5.25
CA ALA A 213 -2.02 11.59 -5.21
C ALA A 213 -1.86 13.10 -5.46
N GLN A 214 -2.94 13.86 -5.40
CA GLN A 214 -2.89 15.33 -5.32
C GLN A 214 -2.35 15.74 -3.93
N SER A 215 -2.05 17.00 -3.74
CA SER A 215 -1.67 17.52 -2.44
C SER A 215 -2.91 18.02 -1.69
N PRO A 216 -3.18 17.53 -0.48
CA PRO A 216 -2.43 16.50 0.26
C PRO A 216 -2.72 15.08 -0.22
N PHE A 217 -1.68 14.24 -0.33
CA PHE A 217 -1.82 12.81 -0.65
C PHE A 217 -2.77 12.10 0.31
N GLN A 218 -3.67 11.28 -0.22
CA GLN A 218 -4.65 10.54 0.58
C GLN A 218 -4.86 9.13 0.04
N VAL A 219 -4.99 8.19 0.95
CA VAL A 219 -5.45 6.83 0.68
C VAL A 219 -6.74 6.58 1.46
N ASP A 220 -7.79 6.19 0.78
CA ASP A 220 -9.03 5.70 1.38
C ASP A 220 -9.21 4.22 1.02
N ALA A 221 -9.51 3.39 2.01
CA ALA A 221 -9.76 1.99 1.78
C ALA A 221 -10.86 1.43 2.68
N THR A 222 -11.63 0.48 2.13
CA THR A 222 -12.46 -0.45 2.88
C THR A 222 -11.81 -1.81 2.77
N THR A 223 -11.50 -2.43 3.91
CA THR A 223 -10.69 -3.64 3.98
C THR A 223 -11.45 -4.77 4.67
N ASP A 224 -11.24 -5.98 4.16
CA ASP A 224 -11.45 -7.22 4.91
C ASP A 224 -10.13 -7.64 5.52
N LEU A 225 -10.18 -8.06 6.78
CA LEU A 225 -9.03 -8.51 7.55
C LEU A 225 -9.29 -9.94 8.00
N ALA A 226 -8.30 -10.80 7.83
CA ALA A 226 -8.26 -12.13 8.43
C ALA A 226 -7.04 -12.19 9.35
N LEU A 227 -7.26 -12.35 10.65
CA LEU A 227 -6.24 -12.27 11.68
C LEU A 227 -6.14 -13.61 12.39
N SER A 228 -4.93 -14.08 12.70
CA SER A 228 -4.77 -15.32 13.47
C SER A 228 -5.32 -15.22 14.90
N ASP A 229 -5.35 -14.02 15.43
CA ASP A 229 -5.96 -13.64 16.70
C ASP A 229 -6.04 -12.11 16.86
N ALA A 230 -6.73 -11.63 17.90
CA ALA A 230 -6.96 -10.22 18.16
C ALA A 230 -5.82 -9.49 18.91
N ARG A 231 -4.72 -10.15 19.27
CA ARG A 231 -3.63 -9.59 20.09
C ARG A 231 -3.09 -8.24 19.62
N PRO A 232 -2.77 -8.04 18.32
CA PRO A 232 -2.24 -6.75 17.89
C PRO A 232 -3.25 -5.62 18.02
N LEU A 233 -4.55 -5.91 17.83
CA LEU A 233 -5.59 -4.91 18.03
C LEU A 233 -5.65 -4.48 19.49
N LEU A 234 -5.61 -5.44 20.41
CA LEU A 234 -5.60 -5.16 21.85
C LEU A 234 -4.35 -4.40 22.27
N ALA A 235 -3.18 -4.78 21.75
CA ALA A 235 -1.92 -4.13 22.05
C ALA A 235 -1.87 -2.65 21.64
N LEU A 236 -2.67 -2.23 20.66
CA LEU A 236 -2.78 -0.82 20.28
C LEU A 236 -3.50 0.04 21.33
N PHE A 237 -4.42 -0.56 22.11
CA PHE A 237 -5.27 0.18 23.05
C PHE A 237 -4.83 0.07 24.51
N ALA A 238 -4.10 -0.96 24.90
CA ALA A 238 -3.75 -1.18 26.29
C ALA A 238 -2.28 -1.54 26.47
N GLU A 239 -1.64 -0.97 27.50
CA GLU A 239 -0.32 -1.39 27.93
C GLU A 239 -0.42 -2.66 28.80
N ARG A 240 0.66 -3.45 28.82
CA ARG A 240 0.70 -4.78 29.47
C ARG A 240 0.26 -4.80 30.94
N THR A 241 0.46 -3.71 31.66
CA THR A 241 0.18 -3.59 33.09
C THR A 241 -1.30 -3.36 33.40
N ASP A 242 -2.09 -2.92 32.41
CA ASP A 242 -3.46 -2.45 32.64
C ASP A 242 -4.53 -3.49 32.30
N TYR A 243 -4.13 -4.69 31.84
CA TYR A 243 -5.08 -5.71 31.49
C TYR A 243 -5.72 -6.39 32.70
N PRO A 244 -7.06 -6.35 32.81
CA PRO A 244 -7.74 -7.30 33.69
C PRO A 244 -7.34 -8.73 33.31
N ARG A 245 -7.14 -9.61 34.28
CA ARG A 245 -6.66 -11.00 34.02
C ARG A 245 -7.51 -11.77 33.00
N TRP A 246 -8.80 -11.47 32.90
CA TRP A 246 -9.70 -12.10 31.94
C TRP A 246 -9.43 -11.69 30.48
N THR A 247 -8.81 -10.55 30.22
CA THR A 247 -8.42 -10.15 28.86
C THR A 247 -7.29 -10.99 28.31
N LEU A 248 -6.51 -11.64 29.17
CA LEU A 248 -5.46 -12.56 28.74
C LEU A 248 -6.06 -13.82 28.09
N SER A 249 -7.26 -14.24 28.47
CA SER A 249 -7.98 -15.35 27.82
C SER A 249 -8.51 -14.99 26.41
N LEU A 250 -8.58 -13.69 26.07
CA LEU A 250 -8.88 -13.21 24.71
C LEU A 250 -7.72 -13.50 23.74
N LEU A 251 -6.52 -13.76 24.25
CA LEU A 251 -5.35 -14.06 23.45
C LEU A 251 -5.47 -15.41 22.73
N ASP A 252 -6.31 -16.32 23.24
CA ASP A 252 -6.61 -17.61 22.64
C ASP A 252 -7.93 -17.60 21.84
N SER A 253 -8.35 -16.42 21.35
CA SER A 253 -9.62 -16.27 20.64
C SER A 253 -9.70 -17.02 19.31
N GLY A 254 -8.56 -17.51 18.79
CA GLY A 254 -8.48 -18.14 17.48
C GLY A 254 -8.60 -17.12 16.34
N GLN A 255 -8.80 -17.63 15.15
CA GLN A 255 -8.91 -16.78 13.95
C GLN A 255 -10.08 -15.79 14.08
N VAL A 256 -9.84 -14.56 13.67
CA VAL A 256 -10.80 -13.46 13.72
C VAL A 256 -10.88 -12.83 12.34
N ASP A 257 -12.09 -12.78 11.80
CA ASP A 257 -12.38 -12.02 10.60
C ASP A 257 -12.89 -10.64 10.98
N ALA A 258 -12.42 -9.63 10.28
CA ALA A 258 -12.76 -8.25 10.57
C ALA A 258 -12.96 -7.43 9.30
N GLN A 259 -13.63 -6.30 9.46
CA GLN A 259 -13.76 -5.28 8.43
C GLN A 259 -13.37 -3.94 9.03
N ALA A 260 -12.78 -3.06 8.20
CA ALA A 260 -12.43 -1.70 8.63
C ALA A 260 -12.45 -0.73 7.46
N ARG A 261 -12.70 0.53 7.76
CA ARG A 261 -12.46 1.66 6.86
C ARG A 261 -11.16 2.35 7.28
N LEU A 262 -10.32 2.63 6.31
CA LEU A 262 -9.03 3.26 6.53
C LEU A 262 -8.97 4.56 5.74
N ARG A 263 -8.45 5.60 6.36
CA ARG A 263 -7.98 6.81 5.69
C ARG A 263 -6.57 7.12 6.13
N TRP A 264 -5.68 7.24 5.17
CA TRP A 264 -4.32 7.64 5.45
C TRP A 264 -3.93 8.89 4.66
N ARG A 265 -3.33 9.83 5.36
CA ARG A 265 -2.65 11.01 4.84
C ARG A 265 -1.27 11.09 5.49
N PRO A 266 -0.29 11.80 4.91
CA PRO A 266 0.97 12.04 5.59
C PRO A 266 0.73 12.57 7.02
N GLY A 267 1.28 11.87 8.02
CA GLY A 267 1.09 12.22 9.43
C GLY A 267 -0.23 11.83 10.08
N HIS A 268 -1.21 11.31 9.34
CA HIS A 268 -2.55 11.02 9.87
C HIS A 268 -3.10 9.69 9.34
N LEU A 269 -3.34 8.73 10.25
CA LEU A 269 -4.02 7.47 9.95
C LEU A 269 -5.30 7.37 10.78
N VAL A 270 -6.41 7.17 10.11
CA VAL A 270 -7.71 6.90 10.73
C VAL A 270 -8.13 5.47 10.38
N ILE A 271 -8.48 4.70 11.40
CA ILE A 271 -9.14 3.40 11.28
C ILE A 271 -10.54 3.57 11.88
N ASP A 272 -11.57 3.33 11.10
CA ASP A 272 -12.95 3.54 11.55
C ASP A 272 -13.82 2.36 11.22
N GLY A 273 -14.82 2.12 12.09
CA GLY A 273 -15.77 1.03 11.90
C GLY A 273 -15.10 -0.34 11.85
N LEU A 274 -13.95 -0.52 12.54
CA LEU A 274 -13.38 -1.84 12.69
C LEU A 274 -14.38 -2.71 13.47
N GLN A 275 -14.73 -3.83 12.86
CA GLN A 275 -15.60 -4.86 13.44
C GLN A 275 -14.93 -6.20 13.21
N ALA A 276 -14.59 -6.87 14.29
CA ALA A 276 -13.97 -8.18 14.30
C ALA A 276 -14.82 -9.12 15.15
N GLU A 277 -15.15 -10.28 14.63
CA GLU A 277 -16.07 -11.18 15.29
C GLU A 277 -15.67 -12.65 15.05
N ASN A 278 -15.84 -13.45 16.09
CA ASN A 278 -15.88 -14.91 16.00
C ASN A 278 -16.89 -15.42 17.05
N ASP A 279 -17.04 -16.73 17.19
CA ASP A 279 -18.03 -17.38 18.09
C ASP A 279 -17.93 -16.92 19.56
N ARG A 280 -16.79 -16.44 20.00
CA ARG A 280 -16.50 -16.11 21.42
C ARG A 280 -16.23 -14.62 21.65
N LEU A 281 -15.74 -13.92 20.62
CA LEU A 281 -15.22 -12.57 20.73
C LEU A 281 -15.91 -11.65 19.75
N SER A 282 -16.31 -10.47 20.22
CA SER A 282 -16.68 -9.34 19.35
C SER A 282 -15.83 -8.14 19.74
N VAL A 283 -15.12 -7.57 18.77
CA VAL A 283 -14.27 -6.39 18.91
C VAL A 283 -14.78 -5.31 17.96
N ARG A 284 -14.98 -4.11 18.47
CA ARG A 284 -15.25 -2.92 17.66
C ARG A 284 -14.26 -1.84 18.03
N ALA A 285 -13.69 -1.17 17.04
CA ALA A 285 -12.71 -0.14 17.30
C ALA A 285 -12.80 1.03 16.33
N ARG A 286 -12.38 2.19 16.83
CA ARG A 286 -12.07 3.39 16.07
C ARG A 286 -10.74 3.92 16.56
N LEU A 287 -9.87 4.33 15.65
CA LEU A 287 -8.53 4.81 15.99
C LEU A 287 -8.16 5.99 15.10
N ASP A 288 -7.73 7.07 15.72
CA ASP A 288 -7.23 8.28 15.08
C ASP A 288 -5.78 8.51 15.52
N LEU A 289 -4.85 8.36 14.61
CA LEU A 289 -3.41 8.53 14.81
C LEU A 289 -2.93 9.77 14.07
N LEU A 290 -2.91 10.92 14.75
CA LEU A 290 -2.43 12.18 14.22
C LEU A 290 -1.05 12.50 14.80
N GLU A 291 0.00 12.53 13.97
CA GLU A 291 1.39 12.84 14.30
C GLU A 291 1.87 12.34 15.68
N GLN A 292 1.59 13.09 16.75
CA GLN A 292 2.01 12.76 18.13
C GLN A 292 0.83 12.39 19.04
N ARG A 293 -0.39 12.44 18.52
CA ARG A 293 -1.61 12.16 19.29
C ARG A 293 -2.29 10.91 18.80
N LYS A 294 -2.61 10.02 19.71
CA LYS A 294 -3.43 8.84 19.46
C LYS A 294 -4.75 8.97 20.23
N ARG A 295 -5.85 8.77 19.53
CA ARG A 295 -7.19 8.71 20.13
C ARG A 295 -7.90 7.48 19.61
N GLY A 296 -8.76 6.90 20.41
CA GLY A 296 -9.55 5.78 19.94
C GLY A 296 -10.51 5.25 20.96
N ASP A 297 -11.50 4.54 20.45
CA ASP A 297 -12.49 3.83 21.23
C ASP A 297 -12.40 2.35 20.86
N LEU A 298 -12.38 1.49 21.86
CA LEU A 298 -12.40 0.03 21.72
C LEU A 298 -13.55 -0.53 22.55
N TYR A 299 -14.37 -1.34 21.94
CA TYR A 299 -15.35 -2.19 22.62
C TYR A 299 -14.97 -3.65 22.43
N LEU A 300 -14.98 -4.39 23.52
CA LEU A 300 -14.70 -5.82 23.59
C LEU A 300 -15.89 -6.54 24.23
N ARG A 301 -16.28 -7.67 23.66
CA ARG A 301 -17.25 -8.59 24.28
C ARG A 301 -16.70 -10.00 24.23
N TRP A 302 -16.68 -10.65 25.38
CA TRP A 302 -16.33 -12.06 25.54
C TRP A 302 -17.46 -12.77 26.28
N GLY A 303 -18.20 -13.60 25.57
CA GLY A 303 -19.41 -14.18 26.11
C GLY A 303 -20.38 -13.11 26.60
N LEU A 304 -20.68 -13.10 27.92
CA LEU A 304 -21.53 -12.11 28.57
C LEU A 304 -20.79 -10.86 29.09
N LEU A 305 -19.47 -10.90 29.11
CA LEU A 305 -18.66 -9.78 29.61
C LEU A 305 -18.37 -8.79 28.50
N GLY A 306 -18.62 -7.51 28.76
CA GLY A 306 -18.31 -6.42 27.86
C GLY A 306 -17.44 -5.37 28.55
N ALA A 307 -16.49 -4.78 27.82
CA ALA A 307 -15.68 -3.66 28.29
C ALA A 307 -15.44 -2.67 27.17
N GLY A 308 -15.41 -1.39 27.51
CA GLY A 308 -14.99 -0.29 26.64
C GLY A 308 -13.67 0.28 27.12
N ILE A 309 -12.84 0.75 26.18
CA ILE A 309 -11.60 1.46 26.47
C ILE A 309 -11.58 2.71 25.61
N GLU A 310 -11.48 3.87 26.27
CA GLU A 310 -11.20 5.15 25.63
C GLU A 310 -9.70 5.42 25.71
N LEU A 311 -9.11 5.78 24.59
CA LEU A 311 -7.69 6.16 24.48
C LEU A 311 -7.58 7.64 24.10
N ASP A 312 -6.89 8.45 24.89
CA ASP A 312 -6.51 9.83 24.53
C ASP A 312 -5.05 10.08 24.93
N GLY A 313 -4.17 10.09 23.96
CA GLY A 313 -2.73 10.12 24.21
C GLY A 313 -2.27 8.86 24.93
N ASP A 314 -1.68 9.05 26.11
CA ASP A 314 -1.25 7.97 27.01
C ASP A 314 -2.30 7.67 28.10
N GLN A 315 -3.40 8.41 28.13
CA GLN A 315 -4.48 8.18 29.09
C GLN A 315 -5.45 7.11 28.55
N ARG A 316 -5.94 6.26 29.48
CA ARG A 316 -6.91 5.21 29.19
C ARG A 316 -8.02 5.26 30.23
N GLN A 317 -9.25 5.24 29.73
CA GLN A 317 -10.43 5.18 30.58
C GLN A 317 -11.23 3.91 30.27
N TRP A 318 -11.53 3.15 31.34
CA TRP A 318 -12.30 1.93 31.22
C TRP A 318 -13.78 2.19 31.43
N HIS A 319 -14.63 1.60 30.59
CA HIS A 319 -16.09 1.64 30.67
C HIS A 319 -16.58 0.20 30.80
N LEU A 320 -16.86 -0.23 32.05
CA LEU A 320 -17.30 -1.60 32.35
C LEU A 320 -18.84 -1.69 32.42
N ALA A 321 -19.51 -0.63 32.82
CA ALA A 321 -20.97 -0.57 32.79
C ALA A 321 -21.43 -0.03 31.44
N LYS A 322 -22.44 -0.68 30.82
CA LYS A 322 -23.03 -0.24 29.54
C LYS A 322 -22.02 0.02 28.43
N ALA A 323 -20.91 -0.73 28.39
CA ALA A 323 -19.79 -0.53 27.49
C ALA A 323 -20.19 -0.50 26.02
N ARG A 324 -21.20 -1.27 25.62
CA ARG A 324 -21.73 -1.29 24.25
C ARG A 324 -22.47 0.01 23.91
N GLU A 325 -23.39 0.44 24.79
CA GLU A 325 -24.15 1.69 24.62
C GLU A 325 -23.17 2.86 24.50
N TRP A 326 -22.20 2.92 25.42
CA TRP A 326 -21.14 3.93 25.40
C TRP A 326 -20.40 3.97 24.06
N PHE A 327 -20.02 2.81 23.50
CA PHE A 327 -19.31 2.75 22.22
C PHE A 327 -20.22 3.15 21.05
N ASP A 328 -21.49 2.73 21.05
CA ASP A 328 -22.42 3.00 19.97
C ASP A 328 -22.85 4.50 19.92
N GLU A 329 -22.79 5.22 21.04
CA GLU A 329 -23.03 6.66 21.14
C GLU A 329 -21.87 7.50 20.55
N ARG A 330 -20.67 6.94 20.41
CA ARG A 330 -19.52 7.66 19.87
C ARG A 330 -19.66 7.88 18.36
N PRO A 331 -19.29 9.08 17.86
CA PRO A 331 -19.41 9.37 16.43
C PRO A 331 -18.42 8.56 15.58
N SER A 332 -18.81 8.29 14.36
CA SER A 332 -17.90 7.75 13.34
C SER A 332 -16.80 8.77 13.02
N LEU A 333 -15.54 8.32 12.89
CA LEU A 333 -14.40 9.17 12.55
C LEU A 333 -14.33 9.51 11.06
N LEU A 334 -14.92 8.65 10.22
CA LEU A 334 -15.01 8.88 8.78
C LEU A 334 -16.46 9.04 8.37
N PRO A 335 -16.76 9.90 7.39
CA PRO A 335 -18.12 10.03 6.88
C PRO A 335 -18.69 8.66 6.50
N THR A 336 -19.90 8.36 6.96
CA THR A 336 -20.65 7.22 6.45
C THR A 336 -20.95 7.54 4.99
N GLY A 337 -20.31 6.82 4.04
CA GLY A 337 -20.52 7.03 2.62
C GLY A 337 -22.01 6.80 2.29
N THR A 338 -22.76 7.86 2.21
CA THR A 338 -23.98 7.90 1.43
C THR A 338 -23.55 7.58 0.00
N GLY A 339 -24.00 6.47 -0.54
CA GLY A 339 -23.81 6.10 -1.92
C GLY A 339 -24.29 7.24 -2.84
N GLY A 340 -23.34 8.05 -3.28
CA GLY A 340 -23.51 8.95 -4.41
C GLY A 340 -23.20 8.14 -5.65
N SER A 341 -24.21 7.56 -6.27
CA SER A 341 -24.18 7.29 -7.69
C SER A 341 -24.09 8.66 -8.35
N SER A 342 -22.99 8.89 -9.03
CA SER A 342 -22.91 9.88 -10.08
C SER A 342 -22.52 9.13 -11.32
N ASP A 343 -23.41 9.15 -12.26
CA ASP A 343 -23.37 8.61 -13.61
C ASP A 343 -22.06 8.86 -14.38
#